data_7d5e3d8c067e0d335dbec6e785bba4c9
#
_entry.id   7d5e3d8c067e0d335dbec6e785bba4c9
#
_cell.length_a   1.000
_cell.length_b   1.000
_cell.length_c   1.000
_cell.angle_alpha   90.00
_cell.angle_beta   90.00
_cell.angle_gamma   90.00
#
_symmetry.space_group_name_H-M   'P 1'
#
loop_
_entity.id
_entity.type
_entity.pdbx_description
1 polymer ?
#
loop_
_entity_poly.entity_id
_entity_poly.type
_entity_poly.pdbx_seq_one_letter_code
_entity_poly.pdbx_strand_id
1 'polypeptide(L)'
;MTLSKKLSNSSFPWFSIGITAIFLVSIALRFWGLGRFNALVFDEVYYAKFANNYLTGTQFFNAHPPFSQYIIAIGIWIGSHLPIGQDTVNSFTGSLRSTWSYRWLNALTGSFIPLVVAALAYQLNRRRTFALIAGLFAATDGLFLVESRYALNNVYLDILGLLGQLFFLIALGQQKQRRWISLALSGVFFGASACIKWNGLWFLLGAYAIWVAAWIMQLLRPKVGSQQLEVRMTKLSQIPLQNLTQLNVFHILWNFAIIPVVTYSLLWIPHLKMNPTPGFWEAQKEILEFHDRIGNGPTVHPYCSSWYSWILMWRPVAYFYQTARNTTEAAPAYPPLPAGVGKVIYDVHAMGNPFLWWLSTAAIVLLLLLLIQRFVAKVNWKAALTPHTLIALYLVLNWLANLLPWIRVTRCTFLYHYMGASVFSALALAWLVDRWLHNRDKPHYRSAGVTVIVVVVLAFVFWLPIYLGLPLSSADYHLRMWFSSWI
;
A
#
# COMPACT_ATOMS: atom_id res chain seq x y z
N MET A 1 34.67 5.82 -50.10
CA MET A 1 33.36 6.21 -49.50
C MET A 1 32.73 4.99 -48.89
N THR A 2 33.08 4.64 -47.67
CA THR A 2 32.59 3.46 -46.95
C THR A 2 31.53 3.91 -45.94
N LEU A 3 30.26 3.63 -46.28
CA LEU A 3 29.11 3.83 -45.41
C LEU A 3 29.15 2.79 -44.27
N SER A 4 29.68 3.19 -43.12
CA SER A 4 29.53 2.45 -41.88
C SER A 4 28.06 2.49 -41.47
N LYS A 5 27.30 1.42 -41.71
CA LYS A 5 25.98 1.18 -41.12
C LYS A 5 26.14 1.09 -39.59
N LYS A 6 25.82 2.16 -38.85
CA LYS A 6 25.50 2.07 -37.44
C LYS A 6 24.27 1.19 -37.28
N LEU A 7 24.47 -0.09 -37.04
CA LEU A 7 23.48 -0.96 -36.47
C LEU A 7 23.16 -0.41 -35.05
N SER A 8 22.07 0.26 -34.91
CA SER A 8 21.54 0.60 -33.59
C SER A 8 21.26 -0.72 -32.86
N ASN A 9 22.06 -1.06 -31.86
CA ASN A 9 21.73 -2.09 -30.89
C ASN A 9 20.43 -1.69 -30.19
N SER A 10 19.30 -2.06 -30.75
CA SER A 10 18.02 -1.97 -30.07
C SER A 10 18.05 -3.01 -28.93
N SER A 11 18.51 -2.60 -27.77
CA SER A 11 18.42 -3.46 -26.58
C SER A 11 16.95 -3.82 -26.37
N PHE A 12 16.64 -5.11 -26.31
CA PHE A 12 15.29 -5.62 -26.07
C PHE A 12 14.65 -4.89 -24.88
N PRO A 13 13.42 -4.35 -25.00
CA PRO A 13 12.81 -3.47 -24.00
C PRO A 13 12.22 -4.26 -22.80
N TRP A 14 12.99 -5.20 -22.25
CA TRP A 14 12.58 -6.14 -21.19
C TRP A 14 11.94 -5.45 -19.96
N PHE A 15 12.42 -4.24 -19.60
CA PHE A 15 11.89 -3.50 -18.46
C PHE A 15 10.47 -3.00 -18.73
N SER A 16 10.25 -2.39 -19.89
CA SER A 16 8.91 -1.91 -20.28
C SER A 16 7.92 -3.08 -20.40
N ILE A 17 8.34 -4.18 -20.99
CA ILE A 17 7.52 -5.41 -21.09
C ILE A 17 7.18 -5.93 -19.70
N GLY A 18 8.16 -6.01 -18.79
CA GLY A 18 7.93 -6.49 -17.42
C GLY A 18 6.96 -5.59 -16.63
N ILE A 19 7.12 -4.28 -16.70
CA ILE A 19 6.20 -3.33 -16.03
C ILE A 19 4.80 -3.41 -16.63
N THR A 20 4.67 -3.49 -17.96
CA THR A 20 3.38 -3.65 -18.63
C THR A 20 2.71 -4.98 -18.24
N ALA A 21 3.44 -6.08 -18.19
CA ALA A 21 2.92 -7.37 -17.76
C ALA A 21 2.42 -7.33 -16.31
N ILE A 22 3.19 -6.73 -15.39
CA ILE A 22 2.77 -6.52 -13.98
C ILE A 22 1.46 -5.73 -13.93
N PHE A 23 1.35 -4.65 -14.71
CA PHE A 23 0.14 -3.83 -14.75
C PHE A 23 -1.06 -4.60 -15.31
N LEU A 24 -0.89 -5.30 -16.43
CA LEU A 24 -1.97 -6.09 -17.05
C LEU A 24 -2.46 -7.21 -16.13
N VAL A 25 -1.56 -7.92 -15.45
CA VAL A 25 -1.93 -8.92 -14.44
C VAL A 25 -2.65 -8.25 -13.26
N SER A 26 -2.13 -7.13 -12.78
CA SER A 26 -2.74 -6.38 -11.68
C SER A 26 -4.17 -5.94 -11.99
N ILE A 27 -4.42 -5.40 -13.18
CA ILE A 27 -5.75 -4.96 -13.61
C ILE A 27 -6.70 -6.16 -13.83
N ALA A 28 -6.21 -7.21 -14.49
CA ALA A 28 -6.99 -8.41 -14.75
C ALA A 28 -7.49 -9.05 -13.45
N LEU A 29 -6.63 -9.24 -12.45
CA LEU A 29 -6.99 -9.84 -11.16
C LEU A 29 -7.99 -8.99 -10.37
N ARG A 30 -7.90 -7.66 -10.46
CA ARG A 30 -8.79 -6.76 -9.71
C ARG A 30 -10.17 -6.62 -10.35
N PHE A 31 -10.23 -6.67 -11.68
CA PHE A 31 -11.51 -6.54 -12.39
C PHE A 31 -12.21 -7.88 -12.62
N TRP A 32 -11.48 -9.00 -12.65
CA TRP A 32 -12.08 -10.30 -12.92
C TRP A 32 -13.06 -10.72 -11.82
N GLY A 33 -14.33 -10.91 -12.19
CA GLY A 33 -15.39 -11.28 -11.26
C GLY A 33 -15.65 -10.22 -10.17
N LEU A 34 -15.54 -8.93 -10.48
CA LEU A 34 -15.70 -7.82 -9.52
C LEU A 34 -17.11 -7.80 -8.90
N GLY A 35 -18.14 -8.19 -9.67
CA GLY A 35 -19.52 -8.33 -9.22
C GLY A 35 -19.88 -9.72 -8.65
N ARG A 36 -18.91 -10.61 -8.38
CA ARG A 36 -19.14 -12.00 -7.95
C ARG A 36 -20.11 -12.13 -6.78
N PHE A 37 -20.01 -11.27 -5.78
CA PHE A 37 -20.90 -11.27 -4.63
C PHE A 37 -21.89 -10.11 -4.75
N ASN A 38 -23.15 -10.43 -4.93
CA ASN A 38 -24.23 -9.46 -4.90
C ASN A 38 -24.64 -9.13 -3.45
N ALA A 39 -23.66 -8.69 -2.67
CA ALA A 39 -23.83 -8.28 -1.29
C ALA A 39 -22.77 -7.21 -0.97
N LEU A 40 -23.04 -6.40 0.03
CA LEU A 40 -22.02 -5.50 0.60
C LEU A 40 -21.05 -6.34 1.42
N VAL A 41 -19.76 -6.30 1.04
CA VAL A 41 -18.69 -7.11 1.63
C VAL A 41 -17.96 -6.29 2.68
N PHE A 42 -17.89 -6.79 3.91
CA PHE A 42 -17.20 -6.17 5.03
C PHE A 42 -17.64 -4.69 5.22
N ASP A 43 -16.72 -3.77 5.30
CA ASP A 43 -16.98 -2.34 5.52
C ASP A 43 -17.65 -1.61 4.33
N GLU A 44 -17.92 -2.30 3.20
CA GLU A 44 -18.78 -1.73 2.15
C GLU A 44 -20.16 -1.32 2.69
N VAL A 45 -20.63 -1.98 3.77
CA VAL A 45 -21.88 -1.63 4.46
C VAL A 45 -21.89 -0.18 4.98
N TYR A 46 -20.73 0.39 5.19
CA TYR A 46 -20.54 1.80 5.56
C TYR A 46 -20.13 2.64 4.35
N TYR A 47 -19.01 2.32 3.72
CA TYR A 47 -18.37 3.23 2.77
C TYR A 47 -19.15 3.37 1.46
N ALA A 48 -19.73 2.29 0.92
CA ALA A 48 -20.57 2.38 -0.28
C ALA A 48 -21.89 3.14 0.02
N LYS A 49 -22.48 2.94 1.21
CA LYS A 49 -23.67 3.68 1.64
C LYS A 49 -23.39 5.16 1.84
N PHE A 50 -22.30 5.51 2.52
CA PHE A 50 -21.89 6.89 2.73
C PHE A 50 -21.55 7.60 1.41
N ALA A 51 -20.93 6.89 0.48
CA ALA A 51 -20.70 7.39 -0.86
C ALA A 51 -22.02 7.67 -1.61
N ASN A 52 -22.99 6.76 -1.51
CA ASN A 52 -24.31 6.98 -2.10
C ASN A 52 -25.07 8.14 -1.43
N ASN A 53 -24.89 8.37 -0.13
CA ASN A 53 -25.50 9.49 0.58
C ASN A 53 -25.07 10.85 0.00
N TYR A 54 -23.81 10.98 -0.48
CA TYR A 54 -23.38 12.18 -1.20
C TYR A 54 -24.14 12.40 -2.51
N LEU A 55 -24.59 11.32 -3.17
CA LEU A 55 -25.35 11.40 -4.43
C LEU A 55 -26.83 11.68 -4.20
N THR A 56 -27.37 11.25 -3.06
CA THR A 56 -28.79 11.45 -2.69
C THR A 56 -29.03 12.69 -1.83
N GLY A 57 -27.99 13.39 -1.39
CA GLY A 57 -28.11 14.51 -0.47
C GLY A 57 -28.51 14.12 0.95
N THR A 58 -28.34 12.84 1.34
CA THR A 58 -28.72 12.32 2.66
C THR A 58 -27.61 12.62 3.67
N GLN A 59 -27.93 13.36 4.74
CA GLN A 59 -27.00 13.69 5.80
C GLN A 59 -26.61 12.44 6.60
N PHE A 60 -25.32 12.38 7.05
CA PHE A 60 -24.83 11.25 7.83
C PHE A 60 -23.56 11.63 8.62
N PHE A 61 -23.31 10.92 9.71
CA PHE A 61 -22.03 10.93 10.43
C PHE A 61 -21.06 9.98 9.77
N ASN A 62 -19.80 10.41 9.65
CA ASN A 62 -18.70 9.57 9.14
C ASN A 62 -17.60 9.46 10.19
N ALA A 63 -17.26 8.23 10.58
CA ALA A 63 -16.21 7.94 11.57
C ALA A 63 -14.77 8.16 11.03
N HIS A 64 -14.64 8.57 9.77
CA HIS A 64 -13.37 8.89 9.10
C HIS A 64 -13.49 10.17 8.28
N PRO A 65 -12.37 10.85 7.96
CA PRO A 65 -12.38 11.95 7.00
C PRO A 65 -12.98 11.52 5.66
N PRO A 66 -13.59 12.45 4.88
CA PRO A 66 -14.58 12.12 3.85
C PRO A 66 -14.04 11.73 2.48
N PHE A 67 -12.74 11.85 2.21
CA PHE A 67 -12.23 11.87 0.84
C PHE A 67 -12.41 10.55 0.08
N SER A 68 -12.29 9.38 0.74
CA SER A 68 -12.54 8.08 0.09
C SER A 68 -13.97 7.93 -0.38
N GLN A 69 -14.94 8.41 0.40
CA GLN A 69 -16.35 8.34 0.04
C GLN A 69 -16.68 9.21 -1.17
N TYR A 70 -15.98 10.35 -1.37
CA TYR A 70 -16.11 11.12 -2.60
C TYR A 70 -15.63 10.35 -3.82
N ILE A 71 -14.48 9.66 -3.70
CA ILE A 71 -13.94 8.86 -4.80
C ILE A 71 -14.90 7.72 -5.14
N ILE A 72 -15.42 7.01 -4.12
CA ILE A 72 -16.41 5.95 -4.32
C ILE A 72 -17.70 6.53 -4.92
N ALA A 73 -18.17 7.69 -4.47
CA ALA A 73 -19.36 8.36 -5.02
C ALA A 73 -19.19 8.72 -6.50
N ILE A 74 -18.02 9.23 -6.89
CA ILE A 74 -17.68 9.46 -8.31
C ILE A 74 -17.73 8.14 -9.07
N GLY A 75 -17.18 7.05 -8.48
CA GLY A 75 -17.25 5.70 -9.04
C GLY A 75 -18.69 5.23 -9.26
N ILE A 76 -19.57 5.40 -8.27
CA ILE A 76 -21.01 5.07 -8.37
C ILE A 76 -21.66 5.92 -9.46
N TRP A 77 -21.41 7.22 -9.47
CA TRP A 77 -22.00 8.14 -10.45
C TRP A 77 -21.63 7.75 -11.87
N ILE A 78 -20.34 7.59 -12.18
CA ILE A 78 -19.87 7.15 -13.50
C ILE A 78 -20.43 5.76 -13.83
N GLY A 79 -20.27 4.79 -12.90
CA GLY A 79 -20.67 3.40 -13.10
C GLY A 79 -22.18 3.21 -13.31
N SER A 80 -23.00 4.09 -12.74
CA SER A 80 -24.45 4.06 -12.94
C SER A 80 -24.89 4.49 -14.36
N HIS A 81 -24.01 5.15 -15.11
CA HIS A 81 -24.26 5.56 -16.50
C HIS A 81 -23.70 4.54 -17.52
N LEU A 82 -23.04 3.48 -17.05
CA LEU A 82 -22.46 2.47 -17.91
C LEU A 82 -23.30 1.17 -17.86
N PRO A 83 -23.55 0.51 -19.00
CA PRO A 83 -24.31 -0.75 -19.04
C PRO A 83 -23.46 -1.95 -18.62
N ILE A 84 -22.76 -1.83 -17.49
CA ILE A 84 -21.82 -2.84 -16.99
C ILE A 84 -22.24 -3.30 -15.60
N GLY A 85 -22.29 -4.63 -15.38
CA GLY A 85 -22.52 -5.23 -14.06
C GLY A 85 -23.93 -5.03 -13.52
N GLN A 86 -24.93 -4.80 -14.41
CA GLN A 86 -26.32 -4.61 -14.00
C GLN A 86 -26.99 -5.90 -13.51
N ASP A 87 -26.34 -7.05 -13.71
CA ASP A 87 -26.83 -8.37 -13.26
C ASP A 87 -26.75 -8.54 -11.73
N THR A 88 -25.96 -7.71 -11.06
CA THR A 88 -25.73 -7.78 -9.61
C THR A 88 -26.00 -6.43 -8.96
N VAL A 89 -27.26 -6.21 -8.57
CA VAL A 89 -27.73 -4.93 -8.00
C VAL A 89 -28.06 -5.08 -6.53
N ASN A 90 -27.58 -4.11 -5.72
CA ASN A 90 -27.93 -3.99 -4.31
C ASN A 90 -28.79 -2.76 -4.04
N SER A 91 -29.71 -2.90 -3.09
CA SER A 91 -30.50 -1.78 -2.57
C SER A 91 -29.87 -1.25 -1.28
N PHE A 92 -29.51 0.03 -1.27
CA PHE A 92 -29.04 0.72 -0.08
C PHE A 92 -29.30 2.23 -0.16
N THR A 93 -29.63 2.83 0.99
CA THR A 93 -29.91 4.28 1.11
C THR A 93 -30.90 4.80 0.04
N GLY A 94 -31.99 4.02 -0.22
CA GLY A 94 -33.03 4.41 -1.17
C GLY A 94 -32.65 4.32 -2.65
N SER A 95 -31.52 3.72 -2.98
CA SER A 95 -31.02 3.57 -4.36
C SER A 95 -30.73 2.12 -4.71
N LEU A 96 -30.91 1.76 -5.98
CA LEU A 96 -30.41 0.51 -6.55
C LEU A 96 -29.07 0.77 -7.23
N ARG A 97 -28.01 0.07 -6.82
CA ARG A 97 -26.67 0.24 -7.34
C ARG A 97 -26.06 -1.11 -7.71
N SER A 98 -25.48 -1.19 -8.91
CA SER A 98 -24.75 -2.39 -9.30
C SER A 98 -23.47 -2.54 -8.47
N THR A 99 -23.10 -3.78 -8.12
CA THR A 99 -21.89 -4.07 -7.37
C THR A 99 -20.65 -3.55 -8.08
N TRP A 100 -20.65 -3.59 -9.41
CA TRP A 100 -19.57 -3.06 -10.23
C TRP A 100 -19.43 -1.54 -10.04
N SER A 101 -20.54 -0.79 -9.97
CA SER A 101 -20.53 0.67 -9.92
C SER A 101 -19.78 1.23 -8.71
N TYR A 102 -19.86 0.60 -7.55
CA TYR A 102 -19.16 1.09 -6.35
C TYR A 102 -17.80 0.44 -6.11
N ARG A 103 -17.41 -0.60 -6.90
CA ARG A 103 -16.12 -1.32 -6.75
C ARG A 103 -15.06 -0.96 -7.78
N TRP A 104 -15.47 -0.58 -9.01
CA TRP A 104 -14.53 -0.47 -10.14
C TRP A 104 -13.43 0.56 -9.93
N LEU A 105 -13.72 1.68 -9.24
CA LEU A 105 -12.72 2.74 -9.03
C LEU A 105 -11.69 2.33 -7.97
N ASN A 106 -12.10 1.53 -6.96
CA ASN A 106 -11.17 0.85 -6.07
C ASN A 106 -10.26 -0.11 -6.84
N ALA A 107 -10.84 -0.95 -7.71
CA ALA A 107 -10.09 -1.90 -8.54
C ALA A 107 -9.10 -1.21 -9.46
N LEU A 108 -9.52 -0.12 -10.11
CA LEU A 108 -8.64 0.69 -10.96
C LEU A 108 -7.50 1.30 -10.14
N THR A 109 -7.81 1.96 -9.03
CA THR A 109 -6.82 2.60 -8.15
C THR A 109 -5.81 1.57 -7.64
N GLY A 110 -6.28 0.44 -7.13
CA GLY A 110 -5.41 -0.63 -6.65
C GLY A 110 -4.53 -1.23 -7.75
N SER A 111 -4.98 -1.21 -9.01
CA SER A 111 -4.19 -1.70 -10.15
C SER A 111 -2.91 -0.89 -10.37
N PHE A 112 -2.87 0.37 -9.94
CA PHE A 112 -1.69 1.24 -10.03
C PHE A 112 -0.71 1.08 -8.86
N ILE A 113 -1.10 0.47 -7.74
CA ILE A 113 -0.20 0.31 -6.57
C ILE A 113 1.11 -0.39 -6.95
N PRO A 114 1.13 -1.51 -7.69
CA PRO A 114 2.38 -2.14 -8.10
C PRO A 114 3.30 -1.23 -8.92
N LEU A 115 2.73 -0.35 -9.73
CA LEU A 115 3.51 0.62 -10.53
C LEU A 115 4.12 1.71 -9.64
N VAL A 116 3.36 2.21 -8.66
CA VAL A 116 3.85 3.21 -7.69
C VAL A 116 4.98 2.61 -6.85
N VAL A 117 4.83 1.37 -6.38
CA VAL A 117 5.87 0.65 -5.63
C VAL A 117 7.12 0.41 -6.48
N ALA A 118 6.95 0.01 -7.75
CA ALA A 118 8.06 -0.12 -8.69
C ALA A 118 8.78 1.22 -8.93
N ALA A 119 8.02 2.32 -9.06
CA ALA A 119 8.58 3.66 -9.21
C ALA A 119 9.34 4.11 -7.95
N LEU A 120 8.83 3.84 -6.74
CA LEU A 120 9.55 4.07 -5.49
C LEU A 120 10.88 3.31 -5.45
N ALA A 121 10.88 2.02 -5.76
CA ALA A 121 12.08 1.19 -5.83
C ALA A 121 13.09 1.77 -6.83
N TYR A 122 12.62 2.19 -8.01
CA TYR A 122 13.47 2.81 -9.01
C TYR A 122 14.08 4.12 -8.52
N GLN A 123 13.31 4.98 -7.85
CA GLN A 123 13.85 6.23 -7.28
C GLN A 123 14.90 5.97 -6.21
N LEU A 124 14.73 4.92 -5.38
CA LEU A 124 15.67 4.58 -4.31
C LEU A 124 17.05 4.18 -4.81
N ASN A 125 17.15 3.42 -5.91
CA ASN A 125 18.42 2.81 -6.33
C ASN A 125 18.69 2.89 -7.84
N ARG A 126 17.81 3.49 -8.64
CA ARG A 126 17.90 3.58 -10.12
C ARG A 126 18.10 2.24 -10.84
N ARG A 127 17.79 1.11 -10.19
CA ARG A 127 17.92 -0.23 -10.76
C ARG A 127 16.59 -0.76 -11.27
N ARG A 128 16.53 -1.10 -12.54
CA ARG A 128 15.33 -1.62 -13.21
C ARG A 128 14.88 -2.97 -12.64
N THR A 129 15.83 -3.84 -12.28
CA THR A 129 15.54 -5.15 -11.67
C THR A 129 14.89 -4.99 -10.29
N PHE A 130 15.40 -4.09 -9.45
CA PHE A 130 14.78 -3.79 -8.16
C PHE A 130 13.34 -3.28 -8.34
N ALA A 131 13.11 -2.39 -9.30
CA ALA A 131 11.77 -1.88 -9.61
C ALA A 131 10.80 -3.00 -10.04
N LEU A 132 11.24 -3.91 -10.93
CA LEU A 132 10.40 -5.03 -11.37
C LEU A 132 10.06 -6.00 -10.24
N ILE A 133 11.05 -6.36 -9.40
CA ILE A 133 10.82 -7.26 -8.26
C ILE A 133 9.85 -6.62 -7.27
N ALA A 134 10.03 -5.35 -6.95
CA ALA A 134 9.15 -4.61 -6.05
C ALA A 134 7.72 -4.50 -6.57
N GLY A 135 7.56 -4.18 -7.87
CA GLY A 135 6.25 -4.16 -8.53
C GLY A 135 5.60 -5.55 -8.56
N LEU A 136 6.36 -6.61 -8.83
CA LEU A 136 5.87 -7.98 -8.78
C LEU A 136 5.40 -8.37 -7.38
N PHE A 137 6.16 -8.07 -6.34
CA PHE A 137 5.78 -8.36 -4.96
C PHE A 137 4.50 -7.63 -4.57
N ALA A 138 4.37 -6.35 -4.92
CA ALA A 138 3.13 -5.60 -4.69
C ALA A 138 1.93 -6.14 -5.50
N ALA A 139 2.16 -6.68 -6.71
CA ALA A 139 1.11 -7.29 -7.53
C ALA A 139 0.66 -8.65 -6.99
N THR A 140 1.55 -9.37 -6.30
CA THR A 140 1.32 -10.72 -5.73
C THR A 140 1.04 -10.70 -4.22
N ASP A 141 0.69 -9.54 -3.67
CA ASP A 141 0.17 -9.43 -2.30
C ASP A 141 -1.35 -9.62 -2.29
N GLY A 142 -1.83 -10.59 -1.49
CA GLY A 142 -3.25 -10.93 -1.40
C GLY A 142 -4.07 -9.84 -0.71
N LEU A 143 -3.52 -9.17 0.32
CA LEU A 143 -4.25 -8.15 1.06
C LEU A 143 -4.53 -6.92 0.18
N PHE A 144 -3.54 -6.44 -0.56
CA PHE A 144 -3.74 -5.37 -1.54
C PHE A 144 -4.71 -5.76 -2.65
N LEU A 145 -4.72 -7.03 -3.07
CA LEU A 145 -5.67 -7.52 -4.05
C LEU A 145 -7.10 -7.47 -3.49
N VAL A 146 -7.35 -8.02 -2.31
CA VAL A 146 -8.67 -8.04 -1.66
C VAL A 146 -9.18 -6.63 -1.40
N GLU A 147 -8.39 -5.78 -0.75
CA GLU A 147 -8.74 -4.39 -0.44
C GLU A 147 -9.10 -3.55 -1.67
N SER A 148 -8.50 -3.88 -2.81
CA SER A 148 -8.77 -3.18 -4.07
C SER A 148 -10.07 -3.60 -4.75
N ARG A 149 -10.64 -4.75 -4.41
CA ARG A 149 -11.80 -5.31 -5.11
C ARG A 149 -13.15 -4.88 -4.53
N TYR A 150 -13.12 -4.24 -3.37
CA TYR A 150 -14.30 -3.78 -2.64
C TYR A 150 -14.21 -2.28 -2.38
N ALA A 151 -15.36 -1.64 -2.15
CA ALA A 151 -15.44 -0.20 -1.88
C ALA A 151 -14.95 0.14 -0.47
N LEU A 152 -13.64 0.03 -0.27
CA LEU A 152 -12.94 0.19 1.00
C LEU A 152 -11.98 1.40 0.96
N ASN A 153 -11.59 1.89 2.14
CA ASN A 153 -10.79 3.11 2.26
C ASN A 153 -9.30 2.89 2.04
N ASN A 154 -8.76 1.71 2.43
CA ASN A 154 -7.31 1.56 2.63
C ASN A 154 -6.53 1.65 1.32
N VAL A 155 -7.09 1.20 0.19
CA VAL A 155 -6.43 1.31 -1.11
C VAL A 155 -6.15 2.78 -1.50
N TYR A 156 -7.08 3.69 -1.19
CA TYR A 156 -6.90 5.12 -1.46
C TYR A 156 -5.90 5.75 -0.49
N LEU A 157 -5.96 5.38 0.78
CA LEU A 157 -5.01 5.82 1.78
C LEU A 157 -3.57 5.48 1.38
N ASP A 158 -3.33 4.21 1.03
CA ASP A 158 -2.00 3.71 0.74
C ASP A 158 -1.45 4.29 -0.57
N ILE A 159 -2.24 4.32 -1.65
CA ILE A 159 -1.74 4.88 -2.92
C ILE A 159 -1.38 6.36 -2.78
N LEU A 160 -2.19 7.14 -2.06
CA LEU A 160 -1.91 8.56 -1.83
C LEU A 160 -0.68 8.75 -0.94
N GLY A 161 -0.54 7.98 0.13
CA GLY A 161 0.63 8.00 0.98
C GLY A 161 1.91 7.61 0.23
N LEU A 162 1.85 6.57 -0.62
CA LEU A 162 2.96 6.13 -1.46
C LEU A 162 3.30 7.14 -2.57
N LEU A 163 2.31 7.81 -3.16
CA LEU A 163 2.55 8.91 -4.10
C LEU A 163 3.22 10.09 -3.39
N GLY A 164 2.81 10.40 -2.16
CA GLY A 164 3.51 11.37 -1.32
C GLY A 164 5.00 11.03 -1.16
N GLN A 165 5.32 9.80 -0.82
CA GLN A 165 6.69 9.30 -0.72
C GLN A 165 7.42 9.31 -2.07
N LEU A 166 6.76 8.95 -3.16
CA LEU A 166 7.33 8.96 -4.50
C LEU A 166 7.74 10.38 -4.94
N PHE A 167 6.84 11.35 -4.79
CA PHE A 167 7.13 12.74 -5.14
C PHE A 167 8.18 13.37 -4.23
N PHE A 168 8.24 12.96 -2.96
CA PHE A 168 9.34 13.30 -2.07
C PHE A 168 10.69 12.81 -2.61
N LEU A 169 10.81 11.55 -2.99
CA LEU A 169 12.04 11.01 -3.57
C LEU A 169 12.40 11.66 -4.91
N ILE A 170 11.40 11.95 -5.76
CA ILE A 170 11.60 12.67 -7.03
C ILE A 170 12.17 14.07 -6.76
N ALA A 171 11.62 14.78 -5.80
CA ALA A 171 12.06 16.13 -5.42
C ALA A 171 13.53 16.15 -4.98
N LEU A 172 13.98 15.12 -4.25
CA LEU A 172 15.39 14.99 -3.84
C LEU A 172 16.34 14.87 -5.03
N GLY A 173 15.88 14.31 -6.15
CA GLY A 173 16.67 14.21 -7.40
C GLY A 173 16.60 15.46 -8.29
N GLN A 174 15.83 16.46 -7.92
CA GLN A 174 15.58 17.67 -8.72
C GLN A 174 16.18 18.92 -8.10
N GLN A 175 16.16 20.03 -8.88
CA GLN A 175 16.67 21.33 -8.43
C GLN A 175 15.67 22.44 -8.72
N LYS A 176 15.85 23.58 -8.03
CA LYS A 176 15.09 24.82 -8.23
C LYS A 176 13.55 24.58 -8.28
N GLN A 177 12.89 25.19 -9.25
CA GLN A 177 11.42 25.15 -9.40
C GLN A 177 10.83 23.74 -9.47
N ARG A 178 11.47 22.79 -10.17
CA ARG A 178 11.00 21.40 -10.26
C ARG A 178 10.96 20.71 -8.89
N ARG A 179 11.98 20.97 -8.04
CA ARG A 179 12.00 20.47 -6.66
C ARG A 179 10.80 20.97 -5.86
N TRP A 180 10.48 22.28 -5.95
CA TRP A 180 9.34 22.87 -5.26
C TRP A 180 8.03 22.27 -5.69
N ILE A 181 7.81 22.10 -6.99
CA ILE A 181 6.59 21.47 -7.53
C ILE A 181 6.45 20.03 -6.99
N SER A 182 7.51 19.25 -7.04
CA SER A 182 7.46 17.86 -6.55
C SER A 182 7.27 17.79 -5.03
N LEU A 183 7.86 18.69 -4.24
CA LEU A 183 7.60 18.78 -2.79
C LEU A 183 6.16 19.18 -2.51
N ALA A 184 5.62 20.15 -3.24
CA ALA A 184 4.22 20.58 -3.10
C ALA A 184 3.25 19.43 -3.44
N LEU A 185 3.49 18.69 -4.53
CA LEU A 185 2.71 17.50 -4.86
C LEU A 185 2.81 16.43 -3.76
N SER A 186 4.01 16.21 -3.22
CA SER A 186 4.20 15.30 -2.07
C SER A 186 3.32 15.72 -0.89
N GLY A 187 3.31 17.01 -0.53
CA GLY A 187 2.47 17.56 0.53
C GLY A 187 0.96 17.40 0.27
N VAL A 188 0.52 17.65 -0.96
CA VAL A 188 -0.87 17.43 -1.38
C VAL A 188 -1.26 15.96 -1.19
N PHE A 189 -0.44 15.02 -1.63
CA PHE A 189 -0.73 13.60 -1.49
C PHE A 189 -0.74 13.15 -0.04
N PHE A 190 0.16 13.64 0.83
CA PHE A 190 0.11 13.35 2.26
C PHE A 190 -1.16 13.91 2.93
N GLY A 191 -1.55 15.13 2.60
CA GLY A 191 -2.79 15.73 3.10
C GLY A 191 -4.03 14.98 2.63
N ALA A 192 -4.05 14.56 1.37
CA ALA A 192 -5.13 13.75 0.80
C ALA A 192 -5.21 12.35 1.45
N SER A 193 -4.07 11.70 1.70
CA SER A 193 -4.01 10.42 2.43
C SER A 193 -4.56 10.56 3.85
N ALA A 194 -4.18 11.63 4.57
CA ALA A 194 -4.73 11.94 5.88
C ALA A 194 -6.25 12.18 5.84
N CYS A 195 -6.77 12.72 4.75
CA CYS A 195 -8.21 12.92 4.53
C CYS A 195 -8.97 11.65 4.14
N ILE A 196 -8.30 10.51 4.00
CA ILE A 196 -8.92 9.18 3.96
C ILE A 196 -9.08 8.64 5.38
N LYS A 197 -7.97 8.54 6.10
CA LYS A 197 -7.87 8.18 7.53
C LYS A 197 -6.64 8.87 8.12
N TRP A 198 -6.67 9.21 9.39
CA TRP A 198 -5.55 9.93 10.05
C TRP A 198 -4.22 9.19 10.04
N ASN A 199 -4.24 7.86 9.96
CA ASN A 199 -3.01 7.09 9.80
C ASN A 199 -2.30 7.33 8.44
N GLY A 200 -2.92 8.00 7.47
CA GLY A 200 -2.23 8.54 6.29
C GLY A 200 -1.10 9.51 6.62
N LEU A 201 -1.16 10.19 7.79
CA LEU A 201 -0.06 11.03 8.30
C LEU A 201 1.22 10.25 8.62
N TRP A 202 1.15 8.93 8.76
CA TRP A 202 2.33 8.15 9.08
C TRP A 202 3.29 7.99 7.89
N PHE A 203 2.79 8.10 6.67
CA PHE A 203 3.67 8.26 5.50
C PHE A 203 4.45 9.59 5.58
N LEU A 204 3.80 10.67 5.99
CA LEU A 204 4.45 11.96 6.22
C LEU A 204 5.45 11.87 7.39
N LEU A 205 5.10 11.18 8.47
CA LEU A 205 6.01 10.91 9.61
C LEU A 205 7.28 10.19 9.13
N GLY A 206 7.17 9.25 8.21
CA GLY A 206 8.32 8.58 7.59
C GLY A 206 9.24 9.54 6.83
N ALA A 207 8.67 10.50 6.09
CA ALA A 207 9.44 11.54 5.41
C ALA A 207 10.14 12.49 6.40
N TYR A 208 9.49 12.87 7.49
CA TYR A 208 10.12 13.61 8.57
C TYR A 208 11.25 12.82 9.23
N ALA A 209 11.02 11.56 9.55
CA ALA A 209 12.00 10.71 10.25
C ALA A 209 13.29 10.58 9.44
N ILE A 210 13.22 10.32 8.14
CA ILE A 210 14.42 10.20 7.29
C ILE A 210 15.12 11.54 7.10
N TRP A 211 14.38 12.64 7.01
CA TRP A 211 14.96 13.98 6.92
C TRP A 211 15.72 14.36 8.21
N VAL A 212 15.10 14.17 9.38
CA VAL A 212 15.72 14.40 10.68
C VAL A 212 16.97 13.52 10.86
N ALA A 213 16.86 12.23 10.53
CA ALA A 213 18.00 11.31 10.61
C ALA A 213 19.17 11.78 9.74
N ALA A 214 18.91 12.28 8.51
CA ALA A 214 19.96 12.80 7.63
C ALA A 214 20.66 14.03 8.23
N TRP A 215 19.91 14.95 8.85
CA TRP A 215 20.50 16.12 9.54
C TRP A 215 21.30 15.72 10.77
N ILE A 216 20.79 14.81 11.61
CA ILE A 216 21.54 14.28 12.76
C ILE A 216 22.86 13.66 12.30
N MET A 217 22.83 12.82 11.27
CA MET A 217 24.03 12.19 10.72
C MET A 217 25.00 13.21 10.14
N GLN A 218 24.51 14.32 9.56
CA GLN A 218 25.37 15.41 9.08
C GLN A 218 26.02 16.17 10.22
N LEU A 219 25.29 16.49 11.29
CA LEU A 219 25.81 17.19 12.47
C LEU A 219 26.88 16.38 13.23
N LEU A 220 26.71 15.06 13.29
CA LEU A 220 27.62 14.12 13.93
C LEU A 220 28.89 13.84 13.09
N ARG A 221 28.99 14.37 11.85
CA ARG A 221 30.24 14.21 11.03
C ARG A 221 31.41 14.96 11.63
N PRO A 222 32.57 14.30 11.86
CA PRO A 222 33.78 15.00 12.27
C PRO A 222 34.25 15.96 11.17
N LYS A 223 34.64 17.19 11.54
CA LYS A 223 35.19 18.21 10.64
C LYS A 223 36.65 17.91 10.28
N VAL A 224 36.93 16.83 9.59
CA VAL A 224 38.32 16.51 9.17
C VAL A 224 38.42 16.31 7.66
N GLY A 225 39.23 17.16 7.00
CA GLY A 225 39.80 16.94 5.66
C GLY A 225 38.83 16.68 4.50
N SER A 226 38.14 17.74 4.04
CA SER A 226 37.05 17.63 3.06
C SER A 226 37.45 17.35 1.60
N GLN A 227 38.66 17.63 1.16
CA GLN A 227 38.98 17.69 -0.28
C GLN A 227 39.15 16.32 -0.98
N GLN A 228 39.67 15.29 -0.32
CA GLN A 228 39.89 13.99 -0.98
C GLN A 228 38.63 13.08 -1.02
N LEU A 229 37.65 13.33 -0.17
CA LEU A 229 36.40 12.53 -0.17
C LEU A 229 35.38 13.01 -1.22
N GLU A 230 35.33 14.31 -1.53
CA GLU A 230 34.41 14.85 -2.55
C GLU A 230 34.69 14.25 -3.94
N VAL A 231 35.96 14.10 -4.32
CA VAL A 231 36.38 13.55 -5.62
C VAL A 231 35.99 12.05 -5.75
N ARG A 232 35.93 11.30 -4.65
CA ARG A 232 35.57 9.87 -4.66
C ARG A 232 34.06 9.65 -4.64
N MET A 233 33.28 10.60 -4.12
CA MET A 233 31.82 10.54 -4.07
C MET A 233 31.16 10.95 -5.40
N THR A 234 31.81 11.74 -6.23
CA THR A 234 31.27 12.16 -7.55
C THR A 234 31.21 11.06 -8.59
N LYS A 235 31.85 9.91 -8.36
CA LYS A 235 31.85 8.74 -9.28
C LYS A 235 30.92 7.59 -8.84
N LEU A 236 30.39 7.61 -7.62
CA LEU A 236 29.41 6.60 -7.16
C LEU A 236 27.99 7.08 -7.52
N SER A 237 27.16 6.21 -8.05
CA SER A 237 25.78 6.48 -8.45
C SER A 237 25.06 7.33 -7.39
N GLN A 238 24.76 8.58 -7.73
CA GLN A 238 24.05 9.50 -6.83
C GLN A 238 22.60 9.04 -6.69
N ILE A 239 22.25 8.51 -5.52
CA ILE A 239 20.85 8.24 -5.18
C ILE A 239 20.20 9.51 -4.61
N PRO A 240 18.88 9.72 -4.84
CA PRO A 240 18.17 10.93 -4.36
C PRO A 240 18.35 11.19 -2.85
N LEU A 241 18.39 10.15 -2.03
CA LEU A 241 18.53 10.24 -0.57
C LEU A 241 19.80 10.97 -0.08
N GLN A 242 20.83 11.06 -0.91
CA GLN A 242 22.05 11.84 -0.57
C GLN A 242 21.79 13.36 -0.52
N ASN A 243 20.68 13.82 -1.10
CA ASN A 243 20.31 15.24 -1.16
C ASN A 243 19.33 15.66 -0.03
N LEU A 244 19.05 14.80 0.95
CA LEU A 244 18.11 15.08 2.06
C LEU A 244 18.46 16.37 2.81
N THR A 245 19.73 16.62 3.06
CA THR A 245 20.19 17.81 3.79
C THR A 245 20.21 19.09 2.95
N GLN A 246 19.90 19.01 1.65
CA GLN A 246 19.61 20.20 0.84
C GLN A 246 18.20 20.76 1.10
N LEU A 247 17.32 19.99 1.77
CA LEU A 247 16.04 20.47 2.22
C LEU A 247 16.22 21.18 3.57
N ASN A 248 16.06 22.49 3.58
CA ASN A 248 16.07 23.28 4.82
C ASN A 248 14.72 23.23 5.51
N VAL A 249 14.64 23.81 6.70
CA VAL A 249 13.40 23.85 7.52
C VAL A 249 12.25 24.54 6.77
N PHE A 250 12.53 25.57 5.96
CA PHE A 250 11.48 26.27 5.21
C PHE A 250 10.82 25.36 4.14
N HIS A 251 11.61 24.53 3.42
CA HIS A 251 11.05 23.53 2.51
C HIS A 251 10.11 22.58 3.24
N ILE A 252 10.50 22.15 4.44
CA ILE A 252 9.70 21.20 5.23
C ILE A 252 8.44 21.84 5.77
N LEU A 253 8.53 23.02 6.40
CA LEU A 253 7.36 23.71 6.96
C LEU A 253 6.33 24.04 5.89
N TRP A 254 6.77 24.56 4.74
CA TRP A 254 5.84 24.92 3.67
C TRP A 254 5.18 23.70 3.04
N ASN A 255 5.99 22.73 2.61
CA ASN A 255 5.46 21.62 1.82
C ASN A 255 4.91 20.47 2.67
N PHE A 256 5.37 20.29 3.91
CA PHE A 256 5.00 19.14 4.73
C PHE A 256 4.22 19.50 6.01
N ALA A 257 4.01 20.79 6.28
CA ALA A 257 3.05 21.23 7.30
C ALA A 257 1.91 22.02 6.67
N ILE A 258 2.19 23.15 5.99
CA ILE A 258 1.14 24.04 5.48
C ILE A 258 0.35 23.35 4.36
N ILE A 259 0.98 22.82 3.31
CA ILE A 259 0.28 22.21 2.17
C ILE A 259 -0.61 21.02 2.60
N PRO A 260 -0.14 20.04 3.40
CA PRO A 260 -1.02 18.97 3.87
C PRO A 260 -2.22 19.46 4.67
N VAL A 261 -2.05 20.44 5.57
CA VAL A 261 -3.15 21.02 6.36
C VAL A 261 -4.16 21.71 5.46
N VAL A 262 -3.69 22.53 4.51
CA VAL A 262 -4.58 23.20 3.53
C VAL A 262 -5.33 22.17 2.69
N THR A 263 -4.64 21.15 2.19
CA THR A 263 -5.26 20.08 1.39
C THR A 263 -6.33 19.34 2.19
N TYR A 264 -6.00 18.94 3.41
CA TYR A 264 -6.94 18.29 4.33
C TYR A 264 -8.18 19.14 4.55
N SER A 265 -8.00 20.42 4.90
CA SER A 265 -9.11 21.36 5.17
C SER A 265 -9.99 21.60 3.94
N LEU A 266 -9.39 21.76 2.77
CA LEU A 266 -10.15 21.97 1.51
C LEU A 266 -10.98 20.74 1.15
N LEU A 267 -10.47 19.54 1.37
CA LEU A 267 -11.19 18.28 1.11
C LEU A 267 -12.37 18.05 2.05
N TRP A 268 -12.44 18.74 3.20
CA TRP A 268 -13.59 18.71 4.10
C TRP A 268 -14.76 19.60 3.64
N ILE A 269 -14.52 20.59 2.79
CA ILE A 269 -15.54 21.58 2.39
C ILE A 269 -16.81 20.92 1.78
N PRO A 270 -16.75 19.94 0.86
CA PRO A 270 -17.96 19.33 0.32
C PRO A 270 -18.80 18.61 1.40
N HIS A 271 -18.14 17.92 2.35
CA HIS A 271 -18.83 17.26 3.46
C HIS A 271 -19.56 18.24 4.35
N LEU A 272 -18.89 19.33 4.75
CA LEU A 272 -19.45 20.35 5.62
C LEU A 272 -20.57 21.16 4.95
N LYS A 273 -20.56 21.31 3.62
CA LYS A 273 -21.69 21.92 2.89
C LYS A 273 -22.95 21.06 2.94
N MET A 274 -22.82 19.74 2.94
CA MET A 274 -23.92 18.80 3.02
C MET A 274 -24.33 18.51 4.47
N ASN A 275 -23.36 18.48 5.39
CA ASN A 275 -23.53 18.24 6.83
C ASN A 275 -22.99 19.43 7.60
N PRO A 276 -23.77 20.54 7.71
CA PRO A 276 -23.28 21.78 8.31
C PRO A 276 -23.09 21.69 9.84
N THR A 277 -23.73 20.72 10.45
CA THR A 277 -23.59 20.35 11.86
C THR A 277 -23.24 18.87 11.97
N PRO A 278 -22.14 18.53 12.72
CA PRO A 278 -21.23 19.43 13.42
C PRO A 278 -20.33 20.24 12.49
N GLY A 279 -19.78 21.37 12.96
CA GLY A 279 -18.79 22.15 12.26
C GLY A 279 -17.45 21.41 12.13
N PHE A 280 -16.46 22.00 11.42
CA PHE A 280 -15.19 21.33 11.11
C PHE A 280 -14.46 20.79 12.37
N TRP A 281 -14.31 21.61 13.41
CA TRP A 281 -13.57 21.22 14.62
C TRP A 281 -14.34 20.23 15.47
N GLU A 282 -15.64 20.40 15.59
CA GLU A 282 -16.55 19.49 16.29
C GLU A 282 -16.56 18.12 15.61
N ALA A 283 -16.54 18.08 14.27
CA ALA A 283 -16.45 16.83 13.51
C ALA A 283 -15.15 16.07 13.80
N GLN A 284 -13.99 16.78 13.89
CA GLN A 284 -12.74 16.12 14.28
C GLN A 284 -12.83 15.53 15.69
N LYS A 285 -13.42 16.27 16.62
CA LYS A 285 -13.61 15.83 18.01
C LYS A 285 -14.54 14.62 18.10
N GLU A 286 -15.67 14.64 17.39
CA GLU A 286 -16.60 13.52 17.34
C GLU A 286 -15.98 12.25 16.77
N ILE A 287 -15.16 12.37 15.72
CA ILE A 287 -14.40 11.24 15.14
C ILE A 287 -13.45 10.66 16.21
N LEU A 288 -12.71 11.49 16.92
CA LEU A 288 -11.81 11.05 17.97
C LEU A 288 -12.58 10.33 19.10
N GLU A 289 -13.62 10.94 19.60
CA GLU A 289 -14.47 10.37 20.64
C GLU A 289 -15.17 9.07 20.20
N PHE A 290 -15.56 8.98 18.93
CA PHE A 290 -16.09 7.75 18.37
C PHE A 290 -15.06 6.62 18.45
N HIS A 291 -13.83 6.89 18.05
CA HIS A 291 -12.75 5.89 18.08
C HIS A 291 -12.34 5.51 19.51
N ASP A 292 -12.37 6.44 20.46
CA ASP A 292 -12.06 6.17 21.86
C ASP A 292 -13.12 5.29 22.55
N ARG A 293 -14.38 5.34 22.08
CA ARG A 293 -15.48 4.49 22.59
C ARG A 293 -15.47 3.07 22.04
N ILE A 294 -14.73 2.79 20.96
CA ILE A 294 -14.62 1.43 20.41
C ILE A 294 -13.80 0.57 21.38
N GLY A 295 -14.41 -0.47 21.93
CA GLY A 295 -13.73 -1.46 22.76
C GLY A 295 -12.66 -2.26 22.01
N ASN A 296 -12.06 -3.23 22.67
CA ASN A 296 -11.06 -4.11 22.11
C ASN A 296 -11.35 -5.60 22.44
N GLY A 297 -10.76 -6.49 21.68
CA GLY A 297 -10.80 -7.93 21.90
C GLY A 297 -11.92 -8.68 21.14
N PRO A 298 -11.94 -10.01 21.30
CA PRO A 298 -12.85 -10.90 20.54
C PRO A 298 -14.33 -10.66 20.79
N THR A 299 -14.70 -10.09 21.93
CA THR A 299 -16.10 -9.74 22.27
C THR A 299 -16.62 -8.55 21.47
N VAL A 300 -15.71 -7.68 20.97
CA VAL A 300 -16.05 -6.54 20.11
C VAL A 300 -16.13 -7.00 18.65
N HIS A 301 -15.10 -7.72 18.20
CA HIS A 301 -15.06 -8.32 16.86
C HIS A 301 -14.11 -9.52 16.85
N PRO A 302 -14.49 -10.67 16.27
CA PRO A 302 -13.71 -11.89 16.31
C PRO A 302 -12.31 -11.77 15.69
N TYR A 303 -12.12 -10.84 14.76
CA TYR A 303 -10.85 -10.58 14.08
C TYR A 303 -10.04 -9.41 14.67
N CYS A 304 -10.40 -8.89 15.84
CA CYS A 304 -9.56 -7.90 16.52
C CYS A 304 -8.14 -8.44 16.73
N SER A 305 -7.14 -7.63 16.39
CA SER A 305 -5.73 -8.03 16.47
C SER A 305 -4.83 -6.85 16.84
N SER A 306 -3.78 -7.14 17.59
CA SER A 306 -2.81 -6.13 18.04
C SER A 306 -1.75 -5.88 16.96
N TRP A 307 -1.20 -4.67 16.93
CA TRP A 307 -0.22 -4.21 15.94
C TRP A 307 1.01 -5.13 15.78
N TYR A 308 1.50 -5.71 16.87
CA TYR A 308 2.65 -6.63 16.85
C TYR A 308 2.34 -7.98 16.19
N SER A 309 1.08 -8.42 16.22
CA SER A 309 0.65 -9.68 15.60
C SER A 309 0.55 -9.59 14.08
N TRP A 310 0.42 -8.37 13.53
CA TRP A 310 0.32 -8.14 12.08
C TRP A 310 1.63 -8.47 11.36
N ILE A 311 2.77 -8.25 12.02
CA ILE A 311 4.09 -8.51 11.46
C ILE A 311 4.22 -9.97 10.99
N LEU A 312 3.57 -10.91 11.69
CA LEU A 312 3.54 -12.35 11.36
C LEU A 312 2.25 -12.79 10.66
N MET A 313 1.32 -11.86 10.37
CA MET A 313 0.02 -12.18 9.78
C MET A 313 -0.77 -13.18 10.65
N TRP A 314 -0.79 -12.94 11.98
CA TRP A 314 -1.36 -13.89 12.93
C TRP A 314 -2.88 -14.02 12.82
N ARG A 315 -3.60 -12.90 12.61
CA ARG A 315 -5.08 -12.85 12.55
C ARG A 315 -5.52 -12.06 11.31
N PRO A 316 -5.53 -12.66 10.11
CA PRO A 316 -6.18 -12.06 8.93
C PRO A 316 -7.69 -12.01 9.12
N VAL A 317 -8.41 -11.36 8.21
CA VAL A 317 -9.83 -11.03 8.39
C VAL A 317 -10.65 -11.66 7.26
N ALA A 318 -11.63 -12.50 7.59
CA ALA A 318 -12.62 -12.94 6.62
C ALA A 318 -13.58 -11.77 6.32
N TYR A 319 -13.54 -11.26 5.10
CA TYR A 319 -14.43 -10.19 4.63
C TYR A 319 -15.77 -10.71 4.19
N PHE A 320 -15.79 -11.93 3.70
CA PHE A 320 -16.98 -12.62 3.29
C PHE A 320 -16.80 -14.12 3.51
N TYR A 321 -17.79 -14.77 4.13
CA TYR A 321 -17.80 -16.21 4.29
C TYR A 321 -19.22 -16.74 4.11
N GLN A 322 -19.39 -17.67 3.19
CA GLN A 322 -20.67 -18.34 2.98
C GLN A 322 -20.45 -19.77 2.50
N THR A 323 -21.32 -20.67 2.95
CA THR A 323 -21.38 -22.04 2.44
C THR A 323 -22.66 -22.23 1.61
N ALA A 324 -22.52 -22.90 0.47
CA ALA A 324 -23.65 -23.39 -0.31
C ALA A 324 -23.64 -24.92 -0.29
N ARG A 325 -24.77 -25.55 0.06
CA ARG A 325 -24.88 -27.01 0.18
C ARG A 325 -25.35 -27.67 -1.11
N ASN A 326 -26.10 -26.92 -1.91
CA ASN A 326 -26.59 -27.36 -3.21
C ASN A 326 -26.95 -26.16 -4.09
N THR A 327 -27.36 -26.41 -5.32
CA THR A 327 -27.76 -25.38 -6.28
C THR A 327 -29.02 -24.60 -5.94
N THR A 328 -29.80 -25.07 -4.95
CA THR A 328 -31.02 -24.40 -4.51
C THR A 328 -30.77 -23.41 -3.37
N GLU A 329 -29.63 -23.48 -2.69
CA GLU A 329 -29.21 -22.47 -1.73
C GLU A 329 -28.61 -21.29 -2.50
N ALA A 330 -29.30 -20.16 -2.44
CA ALA A 330 -28.81 -18.91 -3.05
C ALA A 330 -27.58 -18.39 -2.31
N ALA A 331 -26.40 -18.85 -2.70
CA ALA A 331 -25.21 -18.08 -2.41
C ALA A 331 -25.32 -16.75 -3.18
N PRO A 332 -25.05 -15.59 -2.58
CA PRO A 332 -25.09 -14.31 -3.29
C PRO A 332 -23.87 -14.17 -4.21
N ALA A 333 -23.57 -15.18 -4.99
CA ALA A 333 -22.47 -15.27 -5.92
C ALA A 333 -22.97 -15.30 -7.36
N TYR A 334 -22.32 -14.55 -8.23
CA TYR A 334 -22.62 -14.55 -9.66
C TYR A 334 -21.33 -14.88 -10.44
N PRO A 335 -21.38 -15.76 -11.44
CA PRO A 335 -22.52 -16.59 -11.87
C PRO A 335 -22.92 -17.64 -10.82
N PRO A 336 -24.15 -18.14 -10.86
CA PRO A 336 -24.59 -19.18 -9.95
C PRO A 336 -23.83 -20.48 -10.14
N LEU A 337 -23.81 -21.33 -9.11
CA LEU A 337 -23.15 -22.63 -9.19
C LEU A 337 -23.82 -23.53 -10.24
N PRO A 338 -23.02 -24.32 -10.98
CA PRO A 338 -23.57 -25.38 -11.85
C PRO A 338 -24.39 -26.41 -11.07
N ALA A 339 -25.36 -27.01 -11.73
CA ALA A 339 -26.14 -28.09 -11.15
C ALA A 339 -25.25 -29.29 -10.75
N GLY A 340 -25.54 -29.92 -9.60
CA GLY A 340 -24.83 -31.11 -9.13
C GLY A 340 -23.52 -30.82 -8.36
N VAL A 341 -23.16 -29.59 -8.17
CA VAL A 341 -22.00 -29.23 -7.32
C VAL A 341 -22.39 -29.51 -5.86
N GLY A 342 -21.50 -30.24 -5.14
CA GLY A 342 -21.64 -30.49 -3.70
C GLY A 342 -21.43 -29.23 -2.85
N LYS A 343 -21.37 -29.40 -1.53
CA LYS A 343 -21.10 -28.30 -0.59
C LYS A 343 -19.82 -27.56 -0.96
N VAL A 344 -19.91 -26.25 -1.17
CA VAL A 344 -18.79 -25.35 -1.44
C VAL A 344 -18.71 -24.24 -0.40
N ILE A 345 -17.51 -23.72 -0.22
CA ILE A 345 -17.19 -22.57 0.62
C ILE A 345 -16.76 -21.43 -0.27
N TYR A 346 -17.38 -20.27 -0.07
CA TYR A 346 -16.92 -18.98 -0.57
C TYR A 346 -16.29 -18.24 0.60
N ASP A 347 -15.04 -17.89 0.48
CA ASP A 347 -14.32 -17.04 1.46
C ASP A 347 -13.55 -15.97 0.73
N VAL A 348 -13.74 -14.72 1.14
CA VAL A 348 -12.88 -13.60 0.77
C VAL A 348 -12.06 -13.24 1.98
N HIS A 349 -10.82 -13.64 1.98
CA HIS A 349 -9.94 -13.47 3.12
C HIS A 349 -8.93 -12.35 2.88
N ALA A 350 -9.03 -11.29 3.69
CA ALA A 350 -8.08 -10.17 3.69
C ALA A 350 -6.80 -10.59 4.44
N MET A 351 -5.92 -11.24 3.71
CA MET A 351 -4.61 -11.69 4.16
C MET A 351 -3.54 -11.40 3.10
N GLY A 352 -2.32 -11.17 3.55
CA GLY A 352 -1.18 -11.06 2.64
C GLY A 352 -0.82 -12.40 1.99
N ASN A 353 0.10 -12.36 1.04
CA ASN A 353 0.76 -13.59 0.58
C ASN A 353 1.69 -14.10 1.71
N PRO A 354 1.48 -15.28 2.29
CA PRO A 354 2.21 -15.70 3.49
C PRO A 354 3.73 -15.68 3.32
N PHE A 355 4.25 -16.22 2.22
CA PHE A 355 5.69 -16.24 2.00
C PHE A 355 6.26 -14.84 1.74
N LEU A 356 5.58 -14.00 0.97
CA LEU A 356 5.98 -12.61 0.81
C LEU A 356 6.02 -11.90 2.16
N TRP A 357 5.00 -12.08 2.99
CA TRP A 357 4.85 -11.41 4.27
C TRP A 357 5.96 -11.79 5.26
N TRP A 358 6.18 -13.09 5.47
CA TRP A 358 7.20 -13.56 6.41
C TRP A 358 8.62 -13.27 5.95
N LEU A 359 8.91 -13.46 4.65
CA LEU A 359 10.22 -13.13 4.09
C LEU A 359 10.49 -11.61 4.12
N SER A 360 9.47 -10.78 3.90
CA SER A 360 9.56 -9.33 4.01
C SER A 360 9.80 -8.88 5.44
N THR A 361 9.14 -9.51 6.40
CA THR A 361 9.38 -9.30 7.84
C THR A 361 10.82 -9.67 8.20
N ALA A 362 11.31 -10.83 7.78
CA ALA A 362 12.69 -11.23 8.01
C ALA A 362 13.68 -10.23 7.37
N ALA A 363 13.38 -9.77 6.16
CA ALA A 363 14.22 -8.79 5.45
C ALA A 363 14.30 -7.45 6.19
N ILE A 364 13.16 -6.88 6.63
CA ILE A 364 13.16 -5.57 7.31
C ILE A 364 13.80 -5.65 8.70
N VAL A 365 13.57 -6.74 9.43
CA VAL A 365 14.22 -7.01 10.73
C VAL A 365 15.73 -7.16 10.55
N LEU A 366 16.19 -7.88 9.52
CA LEU A 366 17.60 -7.98 9.19
C LEU A 366 18.21 -6.60 8.93
N LEU A 367 17.55 -5.74 8.14
CA LEU A 367 18.03 -4.38 7.90
C LEU A 367 18.09 -3.56 9.18
N LEU A 368 17.10 -3.66 10.05
CA LEU A 368 17.09 -3.00 11.35
C LEU A 368 18.28 -3.44 12.21
N LEU A 369 18.53 -4.73 12.33
CA LEU A 369 19.66 -5.28 13.11
C LEU A 369 21.00 -4.83 12.53
N LEU A 370 21.17 -4.85 11.21
CA LEU A 370 22.38 -4.35 10.54
C LEU A 370 22.59 -2.86 10.77
N LEU A 371 21.53 -2.06 10.77
CA LEU A 371 21.62 -0.63 11.11
C LEU A 371 22.02 -0.44 12.58
N ILE A 372 21.39 -1.13 13.52
CA ILE A 372 21.73 -1.08 14.96
C ILE A 372 23.19 -1.45 15.16
N GLN A 373 23.64 -2.60 14.62
CA GLN A 373 25.03 -3.03 14.70
C GLN A 373 25.99 -1.95 14.17
N ARG A 374 25.64 -1.32 13.05
CA ARG A 374 26.49 -0.30 12.41
C ARG A 374 26.57 0.98 13.25
N PHE A 375 25.50 1.37 13.92
CA PHE A 375 25.48 2.58 14.75
C PHE A 375 26.09 2.34 16.14
N VAL A 376 25.91 1.14 16.73
CA VAL A 376 26.46 0.79 18.04
C VAL A 376 27.97 0.50 17.99
N ALA A 377 28.46 -0.13 16.93
CA ALA A 377 29.86 -0.58 16.82
C ALA A 377 30.88 0.57 16.68
N LYS A 378 30.53 1.85 16.92
CA LYS A 378 31.42 3.02 16.80
C LYS A 378 32.23 3.03 15.50
N VAL A 379 31.75 2.37 14.47
CA VAL A 379 32.38 2.31 13.15
C VAL A 379 32.50 3.74 12.62
N ASN A 380 33.63 4.05 12.07
CA ASN A 380 33.98 5.38 11.51
C ASN A 380 32.79 5.94 10.70
N TRP A 381 32.11 6.95 11.22
CA TRP A 381 30.88 7.55 10.65
C TRP A 381 31.05 7.97 9.18
N LYS A 382 32.30 8.20 8.73
CA LYS A 382 32.60 8.47 7.32
C LYS A 382 32.31 7.26 6.41
N ALA A 383 32.50 6.04 6.91
CA ALA A 383 32.21 4.81 6.18
C ALA A 383 30.72 4.41 6.33
N ALA A 384 29.98 5.05 7.24
CA ALA A 384 28.60 4.68 7.55
C ALA A 384 27.56 5.16 6.52
N LEU A 385 27.82 6.28 5.80
CA LEU A 385 26.87 6.92 4.88
C LEU A 385 26.97 6.41 3.44
N THR A 386 26.99 5.11 3.26
CA THR A 386 26.91 4.54 1.91
C THR A 386 25.47 4.66 1.37
N PRO A 387 25.29 4.66 0.03
CA PRO A 387 23.96 4.57 -0.58
C PRO A 387 23.11 3.44 0.00
N HIS A 388 23.73 2.31 0.30
CA HIS A 388 23.05 1.15 0.90
C HIS A 388 22.54 1.43 2.30
N THR A 389 23.30 2.14 3.13
CA THR A 389 22.85 2.53 4.48
C THR A 389 21.67 3.49 4.42
N LEU A 390 21.70 4.46 3.50
CA LEU A 390 20.60 5.41 3.33
C LEU A 390 19.30 4.72 2.85
N ILE A 391 19.42 3.76 1.93
CA ILE A 391 18.26 2.96 1.48
C ILE A 391 17.69 2.13 2.64
N ALA A 392 18.55 1.40 3.37
CA ALA A 392 18.13 0.62 4.52
C ALA A 392 17.47 1.52 5.59
N LEU A 393 18.04 2.68 5.88
CA LEU A 393 17.48 3.64 6.83
C LEU A 393 16.12 4.18 6.36
N TYR A 394 15.98 4.52 5.08
CA TYR A 394 14.71 4.94 4.50
C TYR A 394 13.63 3.87 4.68
N LEU A 395 13.94 2.62 4.33
CA LEU A 395 12.99 1.51 4.42
C LEU A 395 12.58 1.23 5.87
N VAL A 396 13.55 1.15 6.78
CA VAL A 396 13.29 0.87 8.20
C VAL A 396 12.53 2.02 8.87
N LEU A 397 12.90 3.28 8.65
CA LEU A 397 12.22 4.42 9.25
C LEU A 397 10.77 4.56 8.75
N ASN A 398 10.51 4.35 7.46
CA ASN A 398 9.15 4.37 6.94
C ASN A 398 8.32 3.18 7.44
N TRP A 399 8.92 1.99 7.56
CA TRP A 399 8.26 0.84 8.18
C TRP A 399 7.87 1.12 9.63
N LEU A 400 8.82 1.63 10.44
CA LEU A 400 8.57 2.01 11.84
C LEU A 400 7.53 3.14 11.96
N ALA A 401 7.60 4.15 11.09
CA ALA A 401 6.65 5.25 11.10
C ALA A 401 5.20 4.81 10.81
N ASN A 402 5.01 3.78 9.97
CA ASN A 402 3.69 3.22 9.67
C ASN A 402 3.27 2.11 10.65
N LEU A 403 4.15 1.63 11.54
CA LEU A 403 3.86 0.57 12.51
C LEU A 403 3.78 1.07 13.95
N LEU A 404 4.78 1.83 14.42
CA LEU A 404 4.91 2.16 15.84
C LEU A 404 3.78 3.05 16.41
N PRO A 405 3.17 3.98 15.67
CA PRO A 405 2.07 4.75 16.22
C PRO A 405 0.87 3.91 16.69
N TRP A 406 0.70 2.70 16.16
CA TRP A 406 -0.35 1.77 16.59
C TRP A 406 -0.19 1.28 18.04
N ILE A 407 0.98 1.45 18.66
CA ILE A 407 1.20 1.19 20.11
C ILE A 407 0.23 2.00 20.98
N ARG A 408 -0.15 3.20 20.52
CA ARG A 408 -1.05 4.09 21.25
C ARG A 408 -2.53 3.81 21.01
N VAL A 409 -2.86 2.97 20.05
CA VAL A 409 -4.25 2.66 19.68
C VAL A 409 -4.72 1.46 20.49
N THR A 410 -5.67 1.69 21.39
CA THR A 410 -6.17 0.69 22.36
C THR A 410 -7.45 0.01 21.91
N ARG A 411 -8.15 0.54 20.90
CA ARG A 411 -9.38 -0.02 20.34
C ARG A 411 -9.11 -1.25 19.47
N CYS A 412 -10.18 -1.95 19.10
CA CYS A 412 -10.12 -3.02 18.10
C CYS A 412 -9.49 -2.53 16.80
N THR A 413 -8.48 -3.25 16.34
CA THR A 413 -7.76 -3.02 15.10
C THR A 413 -7.62 -4.33 14.33
N PHE A 414 -7.21 -4.24 13.06
CA PHE A 414 -7.21 -5.37 12.13
C PHE A 414 -5.94 -5.41 11.29
N LEU A 415 -5.64 -6.55 10.70
CA LEU A 415 -4.45 -6.77 9.88
C LEU A 415 -4.26 -5.72 8.78
N TYR A 416 -5.33 -5.25 8.15
CA TYR A 416 -5.23 -4.27 7.06
C TYR A 416 -4.63 -2.90 7.49
N HIS A 417 -4.58 -2.63 8.79
CA HIS A 417 -3.87 -1.44 9.28
C HIS A 417 -2.33 -1.52 9.09
N TYR A 418 -1.80 -2.70 8.81
CA TYR A 418 -0.39 -2.90 8.51
C TYR A 418 -0.02 -2.63 7.04
N MET A 419 -0.97 -2.40 6.14
CA MET A 419 -0.73 -2.26 4.70
C MET A 419 0.35 -1.22 4.37
N GLY A 420 0.28 -0.01 4.93
CA GLY A 420 1.29 1.01 4.72
C GLY A 420 2.70 0.56 5.14
N ALA A 421 2.84 -0.15 6.26
CA ALA A 421 4.12 -0.68 6.72
C ALA A 421 4.60 -1.86 5.85
N SER A 422 3.68 -2.75 5.41
CA SER A 422 4.01 -3.94 4.63
C SER A 422 4.69 -3.61 3.29
N VAL A 423 4.37 -2.47 2.67
CA VAL A 423 5.05 -2.01 1.44
C VAL A 423 6.54 -1.80 1.68
N PHE A 424 6.92 -1.19 2.81
CA PHE A 424 8.33 -0.92 3.08
C PHE A 424 9.10 -2.19 3.45
N SER A 425 8.47 -3.17 4.11
CA SER A 425 9.08 -4.49 4.31
C SER A 425 9.21 -5.27 3.00
N ALA A 426 8.21 -5.23 2.10
CA ALA A 426 8.29 -5.84 0.78
C ALA A 426 9.38 -5.18 -0.10
N LEU A 427 9.53 -3.86 -0.04
CA LEU A 427 10.64 -3.14 -0.67
C LEU A 427 12.00 -3.57 -0.11
N ALA A 428 12.10 -3.86 1.19
CA ALA A 428 13.32 -4.37 1.81
C ALA A 428 13.68 -5.76 1.25
N LEU A 429 12.71 -6.66 1.16
CA LEU A 429 12.91 -7.97 0.53
C LEU A 429 13.32 -7.84 -0.93
N ALA A 430 12.60 -7.03 -1.71
CA ALA A 430 12.90 -6.80 -3.12
C ALA A 430 14.32 -6.24 -3.32
N TRP A 431 14.77 -5.34 -2.43
CA TRP A 431 16.11 -4.79 -2.47
C TRP A 431 17.19 -5.83 -2.14
N LEU A 432 16.98 -6.72 -1.18
CA LEU A 432 17.89 -7.83 -0.88
C LEU A 432 17.95 -8.81 -2.06
N VAL A 433 16.79 -9.20 -2.62
CA VAL A 433 16.71 -10.09 -3.77
C VAL A 433 17.44 -9.50 -4.98
N ASP A 434 17.24 -8.20 -5.29
CA ASP A 434 17.97 -7.54 -6.36
C ASP A 434 19.49 -7.60 -6.14
N ARG A 435 19.95 -7.41 -4.92
CA ARG A 435 21.39 -7.53 -4.58
C ARG A 435 21.90 -8.96 -4.76
N TRP A 436 21.12 -9.95 -4.34
CA TRP A 436 21.48 -11.36 -4.51
C TRP A 436 21.58 -11.76 -5.97
N LEU A 437 20.65 -11.37 -6.81
CA LEU A 437 20.66 -11.66 -8.26
C LEU A 437 21.90 -11.08 -8.97
N HIS A 438 22.47 -9.98 -8.45
CA HIS A 438 23.62 -9.32 -9.04
C HIS A 438 24.94 -9.66 -8.36
N ASN A 439 24.92 -10.55 -7.36
CA ASN A 439 26.15 -11.00 -6.73
C ASN A 439 26.87 -12.01 -7.65
N ARG A 440 27.98 -11.58 -8.23
CA ARG A 440 28.80 -12.41 -9.14
C ARG A 440 29.74 -13.37 -8.41
N ASP A 441 30.13 -13.01 -7.18
CA ASP A 441 31.15 -13.76 -6.43
C ASP A 441 30.57 -15.02 -5.76
N LYS A 442 29.26 -15.04 -5.54
CA LYS A 442 28.56 -16.11 -4.80
C LYS A 442 27.32 -16.58 -5.56
N PRO A 443 27.44 -17.60 -6.45
CA PRO A 443 26.33 -18.08 -7.26
C PRO A 443 25.09 -18.51 -6.46
N HIS A 444 25.27 -19.06 -5.26
CA HIS A 444 24.17 -19.48 -4.40
C HIS A 444 23.23 -18.33 -3.99
N TYR A 445 23.73 -17.08 -3.91
CA TYR A 445 22.85 -15.91 -3.67
C TYR A 445 21.90 -15.68 -4.84
N ARG A 446 22.38 -15.87 -6.07
CA ARG A 446 21.53 -15.73 -7.26
C ARG A 446 20.42 -16.78 -7.25
N SER A 447 20.75 -18.04 -6.94
CA SER A 447 19.75 -19.10 -6.78
C SER A 447 18.74 -18.76 -5.68
N ALA A 448 19.20 -18.30 -4.52
CA ALA A 448 18.31 -17.87 -3.43
C ALA A 448 17.36 -16.75 -3.86
N GLY A 449 17.85 -15.73 -4.58
CA GLY A 449 17.01 -14.65 -5.10
C GLY A 449 15.93 -15.14 -6.07
N VAL A 450 16.28 -16.05 -6.98
CA VAL A 450 15.31 -16.68 -7.89
C VAL A 450 14.30 -17.52 -7.11
N THR A 451 14.76 -18.33 -6.14
CA THR A 451 13.89 -19.15 -5.31
C THR A 451 12.85 -18.30 -4.56
N VAL A 452 13.25 -17.18 -3.97
CA VAL A 452 12.31 -16.26 -3.29
C VAL A 452 11.23 -15.77 -4.25
N ILE A 453 11.60 -15.33 -5.46
CA ILE A 453 10.62 -14.86 -6.45
C ILE A 453 9.65 -15.98 -6.82
N VAL A 454 10.17 -17.18 -7.12
CA VAL A 454 9.35 -18.34 -7.51
C VAL A 454 8.40 -18.75 -6.37
N VAL A 455 8.90 -18.84 -5.14
CA VAL A 455 8.09 -19.22 -3.97
C VAL A 455 6.98 -18.20 -3.72
N VAL A 456 7.26 -16.90 -3.80
CA VAL A 456 6.25 -15.85 -3.65
C VAL A 456 5.16 -15.96 -4.72
N VAL A 457 5.54 -16.19 -5.99
CA VAL A 457 4.56 -16.32 -7.07
C VAL A 457 3.72 -17.60 -6.92
N LEU A 458 4.34 -18.74 -6.60
CA LEU A 458 3.61 -19.99 -6.37
C LEU A 458 2.67 -19.89 -5.18
N ALA A 459 3.11 -19.28 -4.08
CA ALA A 459 2.27 -19.03 -2.91
C ALA A 459 1.07 -18.14 -3.28
N PHE A 460 1.27 -17.07 -4.03
CA PHE A 460 0.18 -16.23 -4.48
C PHE A 460 -0.87 -17.02 -5.27
N VAL A 461 -0.43 -17.85 -6.23
CA VAL A 461 -1.33 -18.70 -7.03
C VAL A 461 -2.06 -19.72 -6.13
N PHE A 462 -1.40 -20.29 -5.13
CA PHE A 462 -2.01 -21.24 -4.20
C PHE A 462 -3.14 -20.62 -3.37
N TRP A 463 -2.96 -19.39 -2.85
CA TRP A 463 -4.00 -18.67 -2.09
C TRP A 463 -4.95 -17.84 -2.94
N LEU A 464 -4.72 -17.72 -4.25
CA LEU A 464 -5.56 -16.91 -5.16
C LEU A 464 -7.07 -17.18 -5.06
N PRO A 465 -7.54 -18.45 -4.91
CA PRO A 465 -8.97 -18.72 -4.76
C PRO A 465 -9.60 -18.00 -3.56
N ILE A 466 -8.90 -17.87 -2.45
CA ILE A 466 -9.39 -17.17 -1.25
C ILE A 466 -9.41 -15.65 -1.47
N TYR A 467 -8.41 -15.10 -2.14
CA TYR A 467 -8.38 -13.66 -2.44
C TYR A 467 -9.50 -13.23 -3.39
N LEU A 468 -9.89 -14.12 -4.31
CA LEU A 468 -10.90 -13.86 -5.31
C LEU A 468 -12.30 -14.35 -4.92
N GLY A 469 -12.43 -15.03 -3.78
CA GLY A 469 -13.70 -15.63 -3.35
C GLY A 469 -14.21 -16.69 -4.32
N LEU A 470 -13.33 -17.57 -4.81
CA LEU A 470 -13.73 -18.68 -5.68
C LEU A 470 -14.35 -19.80 -4.86
N PRO A 471 -15.28 -20.59 -5.44
CA PRO A 471 -15.86 -21.73 -4.77
C PRO A 471 -14.78 -22.79 -4.49
N LEU A 472 -14.66 -23.22 -3.23
CA LEU A 472 -13.73 -24.22 -2.77
C LEU A 472 -14.48 -25.40 -2.13
N SER A 473 -13.96 -26.62 -2.32
CA SER A 473 -14.37 -27.75 -1.47
C SER A 473 -13.93 -27.50 -0.02
N SER A 474 -14.55 -28.18 0.95
CA SER A 474 -14.12 -28.09 2.35
C SER A 474 -12.65 -28.48 2.52
N ALA A 475 -12.19 -29.50 1.81
CA ALA A 475 -10.79 -29.94 1.85
C ALA A 475 -9.85 -28.86 1.29
N ASP A 476 -10.16 -28.27 0.14
CA ASP A 476 -9.36 -27.22 -0.48
C ASP A 476 -9.31 -25.93 0.35
N TYR A 477 -10.39 -25.61 1.05
CA TYR A 477 -10.45 -24.49 1.97
C TYR A 477 -9.52 -24.72 3.17
N HIS A 478 -9.65 -25.85 3.86
CA HIS A 478 -8.80 -26.19 5.02
C HIS A 478 -7.32 -26.33 4.65
N LEU A 479 -7.01 -26.80 3.43
CA LEU A 479 -5.63 -26.88 2.94
C LEU A 479 -4.95 -25.49 2.89
N ARG A 480 -5.73 -24.39 2.79
CA ARG A 480 -5.23 -23.01 2.72
C ARG A 480 -5.28 -22.29 4.06
N MET A 481 -6.02 -22.78 5.03
CA MET A 481 -6.10 -22.24 6.40
C MET A 481 -5.10 -22.96 7.30
N TRP A 482 -3.82 -22.52 7.22
CA TRP A 482 -2.71 -23.20 7.91
C TRP A 482 -2.72 -23.04 9.42
N PHE A 483 -3.35 -22.00 9.93
CA PHE A 483 -3.44 -21.73 11.36
C PHE A 483 -4.90 -21.57 11.78
N SER A 484 -5.24 -22.07 12.97
CA SER A 484 -6.58 -21.89 13.55
C SER A 484 -6.92 -20.41 13.76
N SER A 485 -5.91 -19.57 13.94
CA SER A 485 -6.08 -18.11 14.04
C SER A 485 -6.51 -17.43 12.73
N TRP A 486 -6.45 -18.13 11.61
CA TRP A 486 -6.91 -17.62 10.32
C TRP A 486 -8.40 -17.87 10.07
N ILE A 487 -9.07 -18.68 10.89
CA ILE A 487 -10.49 -19.05 10.77
C ILE A 487 -11.35 -18.27 11.77
#